data_306a8d37c7ed8f9ff5255b6dfbaf9649
#
_entry.id   306a8d37c7ed8f9ff5255b6dfbaf9649
#
_cell.length_a   1.000
_cell.length_b   1.000
_cell.length_c   1.000
_cell.angle_alpha   90.00
_cell.angle_beta   90.00
_cell.angle_gamma   90.00
#
_symmetry.space_group_name_H-M   'P 1'
#
loop_
_entity.id
_entity.type
_entity.pdbx_description
1 polymer ?
#
loop_
_entity_poly.entity_id
_entity_poly.type
_entity_poly.pdbx_seq_one_letter_code
_entity_poly.pdbx_strand_id
1 'polypeptide(L)'
;MRETFLSFFESKGHARIEPYPVIARWRDDIHLTIASIADFQPHVTSGLVPPPANPLGISQPCIRLTDVAAVGRSGRHLSTFEMMAHHAFNMPLEGSEVYWIDQCVRYCDELLVEALGIDPKSITYVENPWSGGGNAGPALEVIVGGLELATLVFMNLEEKEDGEVSIKGQKYSEMNLQIIDTGYGLERFCWAAAGTPTIYDAIYPESVDWLKEISGFEELMESLQLEVEVGELLSELSDLAGILNIDVGTDVEGLYVKLSERLSERGLEVSLGDLKGVTEPLSSIYAIPDHMHAICNMLGDGLVPSNSKAGYLVRMLIRRVCKMKDSLSIPITLSELGSHHMKTHLDMGRFLQSKEKIVEILELEEERYQQMLRKGIAAVNTALKGIPKESEQVDDEIIFRLSEERGLNPEMVISIAYELGWNKLSVRVGLTADMAARNAMMTKAASKERTRTGIFLTDGIEKTELDFYEDTGLSLIHI
;
A
#
# COMPACT_ATOMS: atom_id res chain seq x y z
N MET A 1 4.67 -15.03 13.95
CA MET A 1 4.54 -15.35 12.51
C MET A 1 5.84 -15.12 11.74
N ARG A 2 6.39 -13.89 11.68
CA ARG A 2 7.66 -13.58 10.97
C ARG A 2 8.80 -14.49 11.37
N GLU A 3 9.08 -14.64 12.66
CA GLU A 3 10.15 -15.53 13.16
C GLU A 3 9.88 -17.01 12.82
N THR A 4 8.64 -17.46 12.89
CA THR A 4 8.30 -18.85 12.50
C THR A 4 8.64 -19.11 11.05
N PHE A 5 8.26 -18.16 10.14
CA PHE A 5 8.56 -18.24 8.72
C PHE A 5 10.08 -18.25 8.45
N LEU A 6 10.80 -17.27 8.97
CA LEU A 6 12.25 -17.16 8.73
C LEU A 6 13.03 -18.35 9.29
N SER A 7 12.74 -18.77 10.53
CA SER A 7 13.37 -19.93 11.13
C SER A 7 13.03 -21.25 10.41
N PHE A 8 11.82 -21.37 9.88
CA PHE A 8 11.44 -22.52 9.05
C PHE A 8 12.33 -22.60 7.82
N PHE A 9 12.49 -21.49 7.06
CA PHE A 9 13.31 -21.48 5.86
C PHE A 9 14.82 -21.56 6.17
N GLU A 10 15.29 -21.02 7.28
CA GLU A 10 16.67 -21.27 7.77
C GLU A 10 16.91 -22.77 8.00
N SER A 11 15.95 -23.49 8.58
CA SER A 11 16.04 -24.95 8.77
C SER A 11 16.09 -25.73 7.45
N LYS A 12 15.60 -25.14 6.37
CA LYS A 12 15.66 -25.68 5.00
C LYS A 12 16.89 -25.22 4.22
N GLY A 13 17.82 -24.51 4.86
CA GLY A 13 19.09 -24.07 4.27
C GLY A 13 19.06 -22.72 3.57
N HIS A 14 18.00 -21.94 3.75
CA HIS A 14 17.94 -20.56 3.25
C HIS A 14 18.71 -19.62 4.18
N ALA A 15 19.51 -18.74 3.61
CA ALA A 15 20.14 -17.67 4.37
C ALA A 15 19.11 -16.58 4.68
N ARG A 16 18.98 -16.22 5.95
CA ARG A 16 18.18 -15.06 6.35
C ARG A 16 18.93 -13.79 6.01
N ILE A 17 18.28 -12.88 5.28
CA ILE A 17 18.83 -11.57 4.95
C ILE A 17 17.97 -10.44 5.54
N GLU A 18 18.61 -9.29 5.78
CA GLU A 18 17.94 -8.11 6.26
C GLU A 18 17.06 -7.49 5.18
N PRO A 19 15.92 -6.86 5.53
CA PRO A 19 15.05 -6.20 4.57
C PRO A 19 15.71 -4.95 3.97
N TYR A 20 15.40 -4.69 2.71
CA TYR A 20 15.79 -3.49 2.00
C TYR A 20 14.91 -2.29 2.37
N PRO A 21 15.36 -1.05 2.07
CA PRO A 21 14.52 0.13 2.24
C PRO A 21 13.24 0.07 1.41
N VAL A 22 12.16 0.67 1.92
CA VAL A 22 10.92 0.80 1.16
C VAL A 22 11.02 1.79 -0.01
N ILE A 23 12.13 2.54 -0.09
CA ILE A 23 12.42 3.46 -1.19
C ILE A 23 13.33 2.75 -2.19
N ALA A 24 12.80 2.38 -3.35
CA ALA A 24 13.50 1.62 -4.38
C ALA A 24 14.48 2.51 -5.19
N ARG A 25 15.56 3.00 -4.54
CA ARG A 25 16.54 3.92 -5.16
C ARG A 25 17.39 3.29 -6.27
N TRP A 26 17.48 1.96 -6.31
CA TRP A 26 18.17 1.19 -7.34
C TRP A 26 17.36 0.97 -8.62
N ARG A 27 16.12 1.49 -8.67
CA ARG A 27 15.19 1.33 -9.79
C ARG A 27 14.69 2.68 -10.28
N ASP A 28 14.57 2.81 -11.60
CA ASP A 28 14.06 4.02 -12.27
C ASP A 28 12.55 3.93 -12.59
N ASP A 29 12.00 2.71 -12.62
CA ASP A 29 10.63 2.43 -13.03
C ASP A 29 9.63 2.45 -11.87
N ILE A 30 10.07 2.21 -10.63
CA ILE A 30 9.25 2.30 -9.41
C ILE A 30 9.88 3.25 -8.39
N HIS A 31 9.06 3.80 -7.51
CA HIS A 31 9.52 4.69 -6.44
C HIS A 31 9.59 3.98 -5.08
N LEU A 32 8.77 2.95 -4.90
CA LEU A 32 8.60 2.25 -3.63
C LEU A 32 8.76 0.76 -3.86
N THR A 33 9.30 0.05 -2.88
CA THR A 33 9.37 -1.41 -2.87
C THR A 33 7.96 -1.98 -2.70
N ILE A 34 7.48 -2.68 -3.72
CA ILE A 34 6.11 -3.20 -3.81
C ILE A 34 6.00 -4.71 -3.59
N ALA A 35 7.13 -5.41 -3.58
CA ALA A 35 7.28 -6.84 -3.38
C ALA A 35 8.74 -7.14 -3.07
N SER A 36 9.04 -8.28 -2.41
CA SER A 36 10.41 -8.68 -2.09
C SER A 36 11.29 -8.89 -3.33
N ILE A 37 10.74 -9.40 -4.43
CA ILE A 37 11.49 -9.57 -5.68
C ILE A 37 11.96 -8.24 -6.28
N ALA A 38 11.30 -7.13 -5.95
CA ALA A 38 11.70 -5.80 -6.43
C ALA A 38 13.11 -5.41 -5.94
N ASP A 39 13.58 -6.00 -4.84
CA ASP A 39 14.91 -5.79 -4.28
C ASP A 39 16.01 -6.37 -5.19
N PHE A 40 15.66 -7.38 -5.98
CA PHE A 40 16.56 -8.12 -6.87
C PHE A 40 16.40 -7.72 -8.34
N GLN A 41 15.31 -7.05 -8.68
CA GLN A 41 15.03 -6.58 -10.05
C GLN A 41 15.65 -5.19 -10.31
N PRO A 42 16.20 -4.94 -11.51
CA PRO A 42 16.43 -5.91 -12.60
C PRO A 42 17.79 -6.61 -12.50
N HIS A 43 18.66 -6.23 -11.59
CA HIS A 43 20.08 -6.54 -11.60
C HIS A 43 20.38 -8.04 -11.34
N VAL A 44 19.74 -8.61 -10.31
CA VAL A 44 19.91 -10.05 -10.02
C VAL A 44 19.08 -10.90 -10.97
N THR A 45 17.84 -10.47 -11.27
CA THR A 45 16.94 -11.23 -12.14
C THR A 45 17.40 -11.28 -13.61
N SER A 46 18.28 -10.38 -14.03
CA SER A 46 18.95 -10.41 -15.34
C SER A 46 20.28 -11.19 -15.33
N GLY A 47 20.73 -11.67 -14.17
CA GLY A 47 22.01 -12.34 -14.02
C GLY A 47 23.24 -11.41 -14.04
N LEU A 48 23.06 -10.09 -14.05
CA LEU A 48 24.15 -9.11 -14.04
C LEU A 48 24.91 -9.06 -12.71
N VAL A 49 24.20 -9.31 -11.62
CA VAL A 49 24.73 -9.30 -10.25
C VAL A 49 24.30 -10.60 -9.55
N PRO A 50 25.18 -11.29 -8.82
CA PRO A 50 24.79 -12.47 -8.03
C PRO A 50 23.81 -12.06 -6.90
N PRO A 51 22.92 -12.96 -6.47
CA PRO A 51 22.12 -12.73 -5.29
C PRO A 51 23.00 -12.67 -4.03
N PRO A 52 22.57 -11.93 -2.97
CA PRO A 52 23.35 -11.83 -1.72
C PRO A 52 23.52 -13.19 -1.02
N ALA A 53 22.59 -14.11 -1.24
CA ALA A 53 22.65 -15.51 -0.84
C ALA A 53 21.73 -16.35 -1.75
N ASN A 54 21.99 -17.67 -1.83
CA ASN A 54 21.18 -18.57 -2.65
C ASN A 54 21.13 -19.98 -2.07
N PRO A 55 19.97 -20.45 -1.54
CA PRO A 55 18.69 -19.75 -1.43
C PRO A 55 18.67 -18.75 -0.27
N LEU A 56 17.70 -17.84 -0.28
CA LEU A 56 17.53 -16.84 0.77
C LEU A 56 16.07 -16.72 1.27
N GLY A 57 15.93 -16.22 2.51
CA GLY A 57 14.66 -15.86 3.14
C GLY A 57 14.68 -14.42 3.64
N ILE A 58 13.59 -13.70 3.43
CA ILE A 58 13.45 -12.28 3.78
C ILE A 58 12.02 -12.00 4.27
N SER A 59 11.85 -10.98 5.12
CA SER A 59 10.56 -10.35 5.38
C SER A 59 10.67 -8.87 5.00
N GLN A 60 10.17 -8.53 3.82
CA GLN A 60 10.36 -7.23 3.18
C GLN A 60 9.19 -6.31 3.42
N PRO A 61 9.36 -5.15 4.12
CA PRO A 61 8.35 -4.11 4.15
C PRO A 61 8.07 -3.56 2.76
N CYS A 62 6.80 -3.52 2.40
CA CYS A 62 6.32 -3.09 1.10
C CYS A 62 5.32 -1.96 1.23
N ILE A 63 5.23 -1.11 0.21
CA ILE A 63 4.22 -0.04 0.13
C ILE A 63 3.52 -0.12 -1.22
N ARG A 64 2.19 -0.27 -1.19
CA ARG A 64 1.31 -0.24 -2.38
C ARG A 64 0.21 0.78 -2.17
N LEU A 65 0.15 1.76 -3.05
CA LEU A 65 -0.82 2.86 -2.98
C LEU A 65 -1.88 2.81 -4.09
N THR A 66 -1.90 1.73 -4.87
CA THR A 66 -2.92 1.51 -5.93
C THR A 66 -4.33 1.53 -5.36
N ASP A 67 -4.54 0.87 -4.22
CA ASP A 67 -5.83 0.68 -3.58
C ASP A 67 -6.00 1.54 -2.32
N VAL A 68 -5.26 2.65 -2.23
CA VAL A 68 -5.26 3.54 -1.06
C VAL A 68 -6.67 4.05 -0.68
N ALA A 69 -7.59 4.14 -1.65
CA ALA A 69 -8.97 4.53 -1.41
C ALA A 69 -9.80 3.44 -0.71
N ALA A 70 -9.41 2.16 -0.84
CA ALA A 70 -10.07 1.03 -0.20
C ALA A 70 -9.57 0.76 1.23
N VAL A 71 -8.43 1.36 1.62
CA VAL A 71 -7.87 1.23 2.98
C VAL A 71 -8.84 1.83 4.00
N GLY A 72 -9.08 1.09 5.08
CA GLY A 72 -10.06 1.42 6.11
C GLY A 72 -11.51 1.02 5.78
N ARG A 73 -11.84 0.82 4.49
CA ARG A 73 -13.20 0.54 4.02
C ARG A 73 -13.47 -0.92 3.73
N SER A 74 -12.50 -1.59 3.14
CA SER A 74 -12.66 -2.98 2.69
C SER A 74 -12.41 -4.02 3.78
N GLY A 75 -11.89 -3.63 4.93
CA GLY A 75 -11.49 -4.55 5.99
C GLY A 75 -10.21 -5.36 5.70
N ARG A 76 -9.63 -5.27 4.49
CA ARG A 76 -8.52 -6.13 4.04
C ARG A 76 -7.39 -5.45 3.27
N HIS A 77 -7.60 -4.26 2.70
CA HIS A 77 -6.56 -3.52 1.96
C HIS A 77 -5.67 -2.73 2.90
N LEU A 78 -4.38 -2.78 2.64
CA LEU A 78 -3.34 -2.06 3.37
C LEU A 78 -2.52 -1.20 2.41
N SER A 79 -2.06 -0.03 2.84
CA SER A 79 -1.09 0.77 2.10
C SER A 79 0.34 0.31 2.32
N THR A 80 0.59 -0.38 3.44
CA THR A 80 1.88 -0.98 3.79
C THR A 80 1.69 -2.37 4.39
N PHE A 81 2.59 -3.29 4.10
CA PHE A 81 2.57 -4.66 4.61
C PHE A 81 3.96 -5.26 4.51
N GLU A 82 4.22 -6.35 5.23
CA GLU A 82 5.43 -7.14 5.04
C GLU A 82 5.16 -8.35 4.15
N MET A 83 6.01 -8.48 3.14
CA MET A 83 6.07 -9.67 2.31
C MET A 83 7.17 -10.59 2.83
N MET A 84 6.80 -11.62 3.57
CA MET A 84 7.69 -12.73 3.86
C MET A 84 7.93 -13.50 2.56
N ALA A 85 9.17 -13.81 2.25
CA ALA A 85 9.52 -14.48 1.01
C ALA A 85 10.72 -15.42 1.17
N HIS A 86 10.74 -16.45 0.35
CA HIS A 86 11.94 -17.20 0.07
C HIS A 86 12.23 -17.18 -1.43
N HIS A 87 13.51 -17.09 -1.76
CA HIS A 87 13.96 -17.01 -3.15
C HIS A 87 15.05 -18.03 -3.41
N ALA A 88 15.05 -18.59 -4.63
CA ALA A 88 16.14 -19.39 -5.16
C ALA A 88 16.40 -19.00 -6.60
N PHE A 89 17.65 -18.86 -6.96
CA PHE A 89 18.12 -18.44 -8.27
C PHE A 89 18.86 -19.60 -8.93
N ASN A 90 18.25 -20.23 -9.94
CA ASN A 90 18.78 -21.42 -10.60
C ASN A 90 19.30 -21.05 -11.99
N MET A 91 20.44 -21.61 -12.35
CA MET A 91 21.03 -21.57 -13.72
C MET A 91 21.20 -23.00 -14.23
N PRO A 92 20.10 -23.64 -14.70
CA PRO A 92 20.12 -25.05 -15.09
C PRO A 92 21.12 -25.36 -16.20
N LEU A 93 21.32 -24.44 -17.16
CA LEU A 93 22.29 -24.61 -18.24
C LEU A 93 23.74 -24.61 -17.76
N GLU A 94 24.02 -24.04 -16.59
CA GLU A 94 25.35 -24.03 -15.95
C GLU A 94 25.50 -25.12 -14.89
N GLY A 95 24.44 -25.96 -14.71
CA GLY A 95 24.42 -27.03 -13.71
C GLY A 95 24.28 -26.52 -12.26
N SER A 96 23.85 -25.28 -12.08
CA SER A 96 23.58 -24.67 -10.78
C SER A 96 22.09 -24.64 -10.52
N GLU A 97 21.58 -25.63 -9.80
CA GLU A 97 20.19 -25.75 -9.43
C GLU A 97 20.06 -25.96 -7.91
N VAL A 98 19.27 -25.11 -7.24
CA VAL A 98 18.98 -25.20 -5.81
C VAL A 98 17.71 -26.01 -5.60
N TYR A 99 16.58 -25.52 -6.10
CA TYR A 99 15.31 -26.24 -6.19
C TYR A 99 14.34 -25.51 -7.13
N TRP A 100 13.32 -26.21 -7.63
CA TRP A 100 12.32 -25.68 -8.53
C TRP A 100 10.89 -25.95 -8.03
N ILE A 101 9.91 -25.97 -8.88
CA ILE A 101 8.45 -25.98 -8.60
C ILE A 101 8.05 -26.96 -7.51
N ASP A 102 8.35 -28.25 -7.69
CA ASP A 102 7.89 -29.30 -6.78
C ASP A 102 8.37 -29.09 -5.34
N GLN A 103 9.61 -28.70 -5.19
CA GLN A 103 10.17 -28.46 -3.85
C GLN A 103 9.65 -27.16 -3.24
N CYS A 104 9.40 -26.11 -4.04
CA CYS A 104 8.79 -24.87 -3.59
C CYS A 104 7.38 -25.14 -3.03
N VAL A 105 6.55 -25.88 -3.76
CA VAL A 105 5.20 -26.25 -3.31
C VAL A 105 5.24 -27.10 -2.04
N ARG A 106 6.17 -28.07 -1.96
CA ARG A 106 6.37 -28.86 -0.73
C ARG A 106 6.76 -28.01 0.47
N TYR A 107 7.66 -27.06 0.32
CA TYR A 107 8.03 -26.16 1.40
C TYR A 107 6.86 -25.31 1.85
N CYS A 108 6.03 -24.83 0.92
CA CYS A 108 4.81 -24.11 1.26
C CYS A 108 3.85 -25.00 2.06
N ASP A 109 3.59 -26.24 1.59
CA ASP A 109 2.71 -27.18 2.26
C ASP A 109 3.21 -27.56 3.66
N GLU A 110 4.51 -27.89 3.81
CA GLU A 110 5.16 -28.15 5.10
C GLU A 110 5.06 -26.97 6.06
N LEU A 111 5.27 -25.72 5.57
CA LEU A 111 5.10 -24.52 6.37
C LEU A 111 3.64 -24.39 6.88
N LEU A 112 2.68 -24.53 5.98
CA LEU A 112 1.28 -24.32 6.32
C LEU A 112 0.73 -25.42 7.25
N VAL A 113 1.02 -26.68 6.93
CA VAL A 113 0.46 -27.83 7.64
C VAL A 113 1.26 -28.16 8.88
N GLU A 114 2.59 -28.33 8.76
CA GLU A 114 3.41 -28.82 9.86
C GLU A 114 3.83 -27.72 10.83
N ALA A 115 4.24 -26.55 10.31
CA ALA A 115 4.71 -25.48 11.17
C ALA A 115 3.59 -24.59 11.73
N LEU A 116 2.51 -24.36 10.93
CA LEU A 116 1.40 -23.48 11.31
C LEU A 116 0.13 -24.22 11.72
N GLY A 117 0.04 -25.55 11.47
CA GLY A 117 -1.09 -26.39 11.89
C GLY A 117 -2.38 -26.15 11.11
N ILE A 118 -2.30 -25.67 9.87
CA ILE A 118 -3.46 -25.43 9.02
C ILE A 118 -3.96 -26.78 8.49
N ASP A 119 -5.31 -26.99 8.54
CA ASP A 119 -5.92 -28.19 7.98
C ASP A 119 -5.66 -28.25 6.45
N PRO A 120 -4.98 -29.30 5.94
CA PRO A 120 -4.72 -29.42 4.51
C PRO A 120 -5.98 -29.36 3.63
N LYS A 121 -7.15 -29.72 4.16
CA LYS A 121 -8.41 -29.64 3.44
C LYS A 121 -8.91 -28.21 3.21
N SER A 122 -8.42 -27.26 3.98
CA SER A 122 -8.74 -25.83 3.82
C SER A 122 -7.82 -25.11 2.84
N ILE A 123 -6.75 -25.78 2.37
CA ILE A 123 -5.76 -25.19 1.45
C ILE A 123 -6.20 -25.46 0.01
N THR A 124 -6.20 -24.41 -0.81
CA THR A 124 -6.48 -24.49 -2.25
C THR A 124 -5.35 -23.79 -3.00
N TYR A 125 -4.79 -24.46 -4.00
CA TYR A 125 -3.80 -23.90 -4.92
C TYR A 125 -4.50 -23.55 -6.23
N VAL A 126 -4.39 -22.29 -6.67
CA VAL A 126 -5.02 -21.79 -7.90
C VAL A 126 -3.93 -21.33 -8.87
N GLU A 127 -3.91 -21.89 -10.06
CA GLU A 127 -2.99 -21.45 -11.12
C GLU A 127 -3.40 -20.08 -11.65
N ASN A 128 -2.47 -19.12 -11.58
CA ASN A 128 -2.65 -17.77 -12.09
C ASN A 128 -1.30 -17.19 -12.55
N PRO A 129 -0.99 -17.21 -13.87
CA PRO A 129 0.29 -16.73 -14.38
C PRO A 129 0.58 -15.30 -13.94
N TRP A 130 1.79 -15.09 -13.42
CA TRP A 130 2.25 -13.80 -12.91
C TRP A 130 3.14 -13.07 -13.93
N SER A 131 3.05 -11.73 -13.93
CA SER A 131 3.97 -10.85 -14.66
C SER A 131 4.17 -9.54 -13.94
N GLY A 132 5.42 -9.06 -13.88
CA GLY A 132 5.77 -7.80 -13.23
C GLY A 132 7.25 -7.47 -13.31
N GLY A 133 7.59 -6.18 -13.36
CA GLY A 133 8.99 -5.71 -13.37
C GLY A 133 9.85 -6.23 -14.51
N GLY A 134 9.26 -6.51 -15.68
CA GLY A 134 9.95 -7.05 -16.84
C GLY A 134 10.12 -8.57 -16.84
N ASN A 135 9.59 -9.27 -15.84
CA ASN A 135 9.64 -10.73 -15.73
C ASN A 135 8.25 -11.35 -15.68
N ALA A 136 8.15 -12.65 -15.99
CA ALA A 136 6.91 -13.40 -15.87
C ALA A 136 7.18 -14.91 -15.64
N GLY A 137 6.12 -15.65 -15.32
CA GLY A 137 6.16 -17.10 -15.20
C GLY A 137 4.87 -17.70 -14.70
N PRO A 138 4.75 -19.04 -14.67
CA PRO A 138 3.69 -19.73 -13.97
C PRO A 138 3.64 -19.32 -12.50
N ALA A 139 2.46 -19.31 -11.91
CA ALA A 139 2.32 -19.02 -10.48
C ALA A 139 1.14 -19.77 -9.87
N LEU A 140 1.20 -19.97 -8.56
CA LEU A 140 0.16 -20.55 -7.74
C LEU A 140 -0.24 -19.54 -6.65
N GLU A 141 -1.51 -19.19 -6.61
CA GLU A 141 -2.10 -18.53 -5.45
C GLU A 141 -2.46 -19.57 -4.39
N VAL A 142 -2.09 -19.31 -3.15
CA VAL A 142 -2.31 -20.20 -2.01
C VAL A 142 -3.44 -19.62 -1.16
N ILE A 143 -4.58 -20.25 -1.20
CA ILE A 143 -5.82 -19.79 -0.58
C ILE A 143 -6.18 -20.70 0.58
N VAL A 144 -6.46 -20.13 1.74
CA VAL A 144 -6.90 -20.84 2.94
C VAL A 144 -8.23 -20.26 3.40
N GLY A 145 -9.28 -21.06 3.43
CA GLY A 145 -10.61 -20.62 3.84
C GLY A 145 -11.17 -19.44 3.02
N GLY A 146 -10.74 -19.30 1.75
CA GLY A 146 -11.14 -18.19 0.87
C GLY A 146 -10.23 -16.96 0.92
N LEU A 147 -9.24 -16.92 1.83
CA LEU A 147 -8.25 -15.85 1.93
C LEU A 147 -6.95 -16.27 1.22
N GLU A 148 -6.50 -15.48 0.25
CA GLU A 148 -5.18 -15.64 -0.36
C GLU A 148 -4.10 -15.25 0.67
N LEU A 149 -3.30 -16.24 1.10
CA LEU A 149 -2.20 -16.04 2.06
C LEU A 149 -0.86 -15.85 1.38
N ALA A 150 -0.64 -16.51 0.24
CA ALA A 150 0.63 -16.47 -0.46
C ALA A 150 0.46 -16.61 -1.97
N THR A 151 1.50 -16.19 -2.70
CA THR A 151 1.69 -16.47 -4.13
C THR A 151 3.08 -17.07 -4.33
N LEU A 152 3.13 -18.20 -5.05
CA LEU A 152 4.37 -18.86 -5.45
C LEU A 152 4.58 -18.61 -6.94
N VAL A 153 5.63 -17.86 -7.30
CA VAL A 153 5.95 -17.51 -8.70
C VAL A 153 7.17 -18.30 -9.15
N PHE A 154 7.08 -18.89 -10.32
CA PHE A 154 8.12 -19.65 -10.97
C PHE A 154 8.61 -18.88 -12.19
N MET A 155 9.43 -17.88 -11.93
CA MET A 155 9.83 -16.88 -12.90
C MET A 155 10.91 -17.44 -13.85
N ASN A 156 10.59 -17.57 -15.13
CA ASN A 156 11.47 -18.08 -16.16
C ASN A 156 11.36 -17.34 -17.48
N LEU A 157 10.65 -16.21 -17.50
CA LEU A 157 10.36 -15.40 -18.68
C LEU A 157 10.81 -13.96 -18.46
N GLU A 158 11.43 -13.35 -19.50
CA GLU A 158 11.78 -11.94 -19.56
C GLU A 158 11.00 -11.22 -20.67
N GLU A 159 10.62 -9.97 -20.43
CA GLU A 159 9.87 -9.16 -21.39
C GLU A 159 10.75 -8.82 -22.59
N LYS A 160 10.27 -9.14 -23.81
CA LYS A 160 10.92 -8.83 -25.09
C LYS A 160 9.89 -8.50 -26.15
N GLU A 161 10.15 -7.48 -26.98
CA GLU A 161 9.24 -7.05 -28.05
C GLU A 161 8.95 -8.17 -29.07
N ASP A 162 9.92 -9.04 -29.33
CA ASP A 162 9.85 -10.19 -30.24
C ASP A 162 9.56 -11.53 -29.54
N GLY A 163 9.19 -11.49 -28.26
CA GLY A 163 8.91 -12.68 -27.45
C GLY A 163 7.79 -13.55 -27.99
N GLU A 164 7.94 -14.87 -27.83
CA GLU A 164 7.00 -15.89 -28.33
C GLU A 164 5.83 -16.16 -27.40
N VAL A 165 5.96 -15.88 -26.09
CA VAL A 165 4.96 -16.09 -25.07
C VAL A 165 4.20 -14.80 -24.80
N SER A 166 2.85 -14.85 -24.75
CA SER A 166 2.03 -13.68 -24.41
C SER A 166 1.33 -13.88 -23.08
N ILE A 167 1.59 -12.98 -22.10
CA ILE A 167 0.92 -12.95 -20.79
C ILE A 167 0.36 -11.54 -20.57
N LYS A 168 -0.94 -11.44 -20.29
CA LYS A 168 -1.64 -10.15 -20.04
C LYS A 168 -1.39 -9.09 -21.12
N GLY A 169 -1.18 -9.52 -22.39
CA GLY A 169 -0.98 -8.62 -23.52
C GLY A 169 0.47 -8.15 -23.74
N GLN A 170 1.42 -8.53 -22.90
CA GLN A 170 2.84 -8.32 -23.08
C GLN A 170 3.52 -9.57 -23.61
N LYS A 171 4.65 -9.40 -24.31
CA LYS A 171 5.43 -10.49 -24.92
C LYS A 171 6.66 -10.81 -24.09
N TYR A 172 6.97 -12.10 -24.00
CA TYR A 172 8.07 -12.62 -23.20
C TYR A 172 8.83 -13.70 -23.98
N SER A 173 10.11 -13.85 -23.66
CA SER A 173 10.96 -14.97 -24.08
C SER A 173 11.48 -15.72 -22.86
N GLU A 174 11.82 -16.99 -23.04
CA GLU A 174 12.49 -17.77 -21.99
C GLU A 174 13.84 -17.14 -21.62
N MET A 175 14.15 -17.14 -20.34
CA MET A 175 15.45 -16.71 -19.82
C MET A 175 16.22 -17.90 -19.25
N ASN A 176 17.55 -17.80 -19.22
CA ASN A 176 18.42 -18.87 -18.67
C ASN A 176 18.28 -19.01 -17.14
N LEU A 177 17.92 -17.94 -16.47
CA LEU A 177 17.73 -17.90 -15.03
C LEU A 177 16.31 -18.37 -14.69
N GLN A 178 16.19 -19.35 -13.80
CA GLN A 178 14.92 -19.80 -13.23
C GLN A 178 14.86 -19.37 -11.77
N ILE A 179 13.91 -18.51 -11.45
CA ILE A 179 13.81 -17.88 -10.14
C ILE A 179 12.56 -18.36 -9.41
N ILE A 180 12.76 -18.90 -8.21
CA ILE A 180 11.68 -19.04 -7.24
C ILE A 180 11.48 -17.67 -6.60
N ASP A 181 10.32 -17.07 -6.86
CA ASP A 181 9.85 -15.86 -6.23
C ASP A 181 8.58 -16.18 -5.45
N THR A 182 8.59 -15.90 -4.16
CA THR A 182 7.41 -16.16 -3.32
C THR A 182 7.02 -14.92 -2.55
N GLY A 183 5.73 -14.79 -2.25
CA GLY A 183 5.22 -13.71 -1.42
C GLY A 183 4.16 -14.23 -0.46
N TYR A 184 4.45 -14.17 0.84
CA TYR A 184 3.57 -14.54 1.94
C TYR A 184 3.22 -13.27 2.71
N GLY A 185 1.94 -12.89 2.72
CA GLY A 185 1.50 -11.66 3.39
C GLY A 185 1.46 -11.82 4.90
N LEU A 186 2.44 -11.27 5.63
CA LEU A 186 2.53 -11.37 7.10
C LEU A 186 1.20 -11.00 7.78
N GLU A 187 0.63 -9.87 7.41
CA GLU A 187 -0.59 -9.32 8.01
C GLU A 187 -1.81 -10.22 7.73
N ARG A 188 -1.88 -10.84 6.55
CA ARG A 188 -2.94 -11.79 6.21
C ARG A 188 -2.85 -13.05 7.07
N PHE A 189 -1.65 -13.56 7.34
CA PHE A 189 -1.43 -14.67 8.28
C PHE A 189 -1.81 -14.29 9.70
N CYS A 190 -1.45 -13.09 10.15
CA CYS A 190 -1.83 -12.59 11.48
C CYS A 190 -3.35 -12.46 11.59
N TRP A 191 -4.01 -11.92 10.57
CA TRP A 191 -5.47 -11.79 10.52
C TRP A 191 -6.17 -13.13 10.53
N ALA A 192 -5.76 -14.06 9.68
CA ALA A 192 -6.31 -15.43 9.66
C ALA A 192 -6.15 -16.14 11.02
N ALA A 193 -5.01 -15.94 11.70
CA ALA A 193 -4.76 -16.52 13.02
C ALA A 193 -5.57 -15.84 14.14
N ALA A 194 -5.76 -14.53 14.06
CA ALA A 194 -6.51 -13.76 15.06
C ALA A 194 -8.03 -13.97 14.95
N GLY A 195 -8.54 -14.23 13.73
CA GLY A 195 -9.96 -14.38 13.46
C GLY A 195 -10.79 -13.11 13.74
N THR A 196 -10.15 -11.93 13.66
CA THR A 196 -10.82 -10.65 13.91
C THR A 196 -11.67 -10.22 12.70
N PRO A 197 -12.66 -9.35 12.91
CA PRO A 197 -13.52 -8.84 11.84
C PRO A 197 -12.76 -8.24 10.68
N THR A 198 -11.77 -7.39 10.96
CA THR A 198 -10.94 -6.78 9.92
C THR A 198 -9.46 -7.04 10.17
N ILE A 199 -8.66 -6.87 9.11
CA ILE A 199 -7.20 -6.95 9.22
C ILE A 199 -6.63 -5.89 10.17
N TYR A 200 -7.27 -4.70 10.27
CA TYR A 200 -6.83 -3.61 11.15
C TYR A 200 -6.98 -3.95 12.62
N ASP A 201 -8.05 -4.66 13.01
CA ASP A 201 -8.26 -5.16 14.37
C ASP A 201 -7.20 -6.20 14.75
N ALA A 202 -6.67 -6.96 13.77
CA ALA A 202 -5.62 -7.94 13.99
C ALA A 202 -4.23 -7.32 14.16
N ILE A 203 -3.90 -6.29 13.36
CA ILE A 203 -2.53 -5.78 13.26
C ILE A 203 -2.30 -4.46 13.99
N TYR A 204 -3.37 -3.68 14.24
CA TYR A 204 -3.30 -2.38 14.93
C TYR A 204 -4.28 -2.27 16.13
N PRO A 205 -4.51 -3.32 16.96
CA PRO A 205 -5.57 -3.32 17.97
C PRO A 205 -5.45 -2.14 18.94
N GLU A 206 -4.26 -1.91 19.50
CA GLU A 206 -4.03 -0.81 20.47
C GLU A 206 -4.26 0.57 19.83
N SER A 207 -3.88 0.76 18.57
CA SER A 207 -4.07 2.03 17.85
C SER A 207 -5.54 2.26 17.49
N VAL A 208 -6.26 1.21 17.10
CA VAL A 208 -7.69 1.26 16.78
C VAL A 208 -8.52 1.62 18.03
N ASP A 209 -8.27 0.92 19.14
CA ASP A 209 -8.97 1.18 20.41
C ASP A 209 -8.69 2.59 20.93
N TRP A 210 -7.42 3.01 20.89
CA TRP A 210 -7.04 4.36 21.28
C TRP A 210 -7.67 5.44 20.40
N LEU A 211 -7.74 5.24 19.08
CA LEU A 211 -8.39 6.18 18.17
C LEU A 211 -9.89 6.25 18.37
N LYS A 212 -10.55 5.13 18.68
CA LYS A 212 -11.98 5.13 19.08
C LYS A 212 -12.20 5.99 20.33
N GLU A 213 -11.34 5.81 21.32
CA GLU A 213 -11.43 6.57 22.59
C GLU A 213 -11.25 8.08 22.36
N ILE A 214 -10.12 8.50 21.73
CA ILE A 214 -9.80 9.94 21.59
C ILE A 214 -10.65 10.66 20.54
N SER A 215 -11.33 9.94 19.66
CA SER A 215 -12.29 10.51 18.70
C SER A 215 -13.72 10.61 19.25
N GLY A 216 -13.99 10.05 20.44
CA GLY A 216 -15.34 9.97 20.96
C GLY A 216 -16.27 9.13 20.08
N PHE A 217 -15.74 8.03 19.51
CA PHE A 217 -16.49 7.19 18.57
C PHE A 217 -17.73 6.56 19.21
N GLU A 218 -17.65 6.14 20.48
CA GLU A 218 -18.80 5.55 21.19
C GLU A 218 -19.90 6.57 21.39
N GLU A 219 -19.57 7.79 21.84
CA GLU A 219 -20.53 8.89 22.00
C GLU A 219 -21.15 9.29 20.65
N LEU A 220 -20.37 9.25 19.57
CA LEU A 220 -20.89 9.48 18.24
C LEU A 220 -21.91 8.40 17.84
N MET A 221 -21.63 7.13 18.11
CA MET A 221 -22.55 6.02 17.82
C MET A 221 -23.84 6.15 18.64
N GLU A 222 -23.76 6.48 19.92
CA GLU A 222 -24.93 6.73 20.76
C GLU A 222 -25.79 7.90 20.21
N SER A 223 -25.16 8.93 19.67
CA SER A 223 -25.84 10.10 19.11
C SER A 223 -26.66 9.82 17.84
N LEU A 224 -26.32 8.76 17.09
CA LEU A 224 -27.03 8.38 15.86
C LEU A 224 -28.42 7.79 16.13
N GLN A 225 -28.72 7.37 17.39
CA GLN A 225 -30.01 6.78 17.79
C GLN A 225 -30.47 5.67 16.83
N LEU A 226 -29.54 4.78 16.45
CA LEU A 226 -29.83 3.69 15.52
C LEU A 226 -30.94 2.78 16.06
N GLU A 227 -31.80 2.29 15.19
CA GLU A 227 -32.82 1.30 15.53
C GLU A 227 -32.23 -0.11 15.75
N VAL A 228 -30.96 -0.31 15.34
CA VAL A 228 -30.21 -1.56 15.47
C VAL A 228 -29.07 -1.38 16.45
N GLU A 229 -28.70 -2.47 17.14
CA GLU A 229 -27.54 -2.47 18.02
C GLU A 229 -26.25 -2.25 17.21
N VAL A 230 -25.42 -1.27 17.64
CA VAL A 230 -24.17 -0.90 16.92
C VAL A 230 -23.23 -2.10 16.77
N GLY A 231 -23.09 -2.92 17.81
CA GLY A 231 -22.25 -4.11 17.77
C GLY A 231 -22.72 -5.15 16.74
N GLU A 232 -24.03 -5.36 16.61
CA GLU A 232 -24.61 -6.23 15.60
C GLU A 232 -24.37 -5.68 14.19
N LEU A 233 -24.62 -4.37 14.00
CA LEU A 233 -24.35 -3.71 12.72
C LEU A 233 -22.86 -3.82 12.30
N LEU A 234 -21.94 -3.56 13.22
CA LEU A 234 -20.50 -3.67 12.96
C LEU A 234 -20.08 -5.11 12.61
N SER A 235 -20.67 -6.10 13.28
CA SER A 235 -20.42 -7.53 12.95
C SER A 235 -20.89 -7.87 11.55
N GLU A 236 -22.10 -7.48 11.18
CA GLU A 236 -22.65 -7.72 9.83
C GLU A 236 -21.89 -6.95 8.74
N LEU A 237 -21.49 -5.71 9.01
CA LEU A 237 -20.65 -4.94 8.10
C LEU A 237 -19.30 -5.62 7.85
N SER A 238 -18.73 -6.22 8.88
CA SER A 238 -17.49 -6.97 8.77
C SER A 238 -17.63 -8.21 7.89
N ASP A 239 -18.69 -8.98 8.09
CA ASP A 239 -18.98 -10.14 7.25
C ASP A 239 -19.19 -9.75 5.78
N LEU A 240 -19.87 -8.64 5.54
CA LEU A 240 -20.12 -8.12 4.19
C LEU A 240 -18.88 -7.50 3.53
N ALA A 241 -17.95 -6.95 4.29
CA ALA A 241 -16.72 -6.34 3.75
C ALA A 241 -15.88 -7.34 2.94
N GLY A 242 -15.89 -8.62 3.30
CA GLY A 242 -15.23 -9.68 2.55
C GLY A 242 -15.93 -10.05 1.23
N ILE A 243 -17.23 -9.77 1.12
CA ILE A 243 -18.07 -10.18 -0.04
C ILE A 243 -18.18 -9.04 -1.06
N LEU A 244 -18.18 -7.79 -0.59
CA LEU A 244 -18.27 -6.62 -1.46
C LEU A 244 -16.92 -6.35 -2.12
N ASN A 245 -16.88 -6.52 -3.44
CA ASN A 245 -15.70 -6.14 -4.22
C ASN A 245 -15.65 -4.61 -4.31
N ILE A 246 -14.85 -4.00 -3.43
CA ILE A 246 -14.60 -2.55 -3.42
C ILE A 246 -13.42 -2.29 -4.36
N ASP A 247 -13.67 -2.36 -5.67
CA ASP A 247 -12.66 -2.04 -6.67
C ASP A 247 -12.41 -0.54 -6.75
N VAL A 248 -11.18 -0.19 -7.10
CA VAL A 248 -10.76 1.19 -7.36
C VAL A 248 -11.60 1.76 -8.50
N GLY A 249 -12.40 2.79 -8.21
CA GLY A 249 -13.35 3.38 -9.17
C GLY A 249 -14.81 2.99 -8.95
N THR A 250 -15.11 2.20 -7.93
CA THR A 250 -16.49 1.90 -7.55
C THR A 250 -17.20 3.19 -7.11
N ASP A 251 -18.40 3.39 -7.63
CA ASP A 251 -19.32 4.40 -7.13
C ASP A 251 -19.60 4.16 -5.65
N VAL A 252 -19.06 5.06 -4.81
CA VAL A 252 -19.19 4.95 -3.35
C VAL A 252 -20.65 4.97 -2.92
N GLU A 253 -21.49 5.76 -3.59
CA GLU A 253 -22.94 5.83 -3.35
C GLU A 253 -23.61 4.48 -3.68
N GLY A 254 -23.28 3.90 -4.83
CA GLY A 254 -23.77 2.58 -5.23
C GLY A 254 -23.27 1.46 -4.30
N LEU A 255 -22.10 1.62 -3.66
CA LEU A 255 -21.63 0.70 -2.65
C LEU A 255 -22.51 0.74 -1.38
N TYR A 256 -22.85 1.93 -0.90
CA TYR A 256 -23.72 2.07 0.27
C TYR A 256 -25.14 1.54 0.01
N VAL A 257 -25.66 1.72 -1.21
CA VAL A 257 -26.95 1.13 -1.60
C VAL A 257 -26.90 -0.39 -1.52
N LYS A 258 -25.89 -1.02 -2.13
CA LYS A 258 -25.70 -2.49 -2.07
C LYS A 258 -25.52 -3.00 -0.65
N LEU A 259 -24.79 -2.25 0.18
CA LEU A 259 -24.56 -2.61 1.57
C LEU A 259 -25.87 -2.55 2.37
N SER A 260 -26.68 -1.50 2.19
CA SER A 260 -28.00 -1.38 2.82
C SER A 260 -28.95 -2.49 2.36
N GLU A 261 -28.97 -2.84 1.07
CA GLU A 261 -29.76 -3.96 0.55
C GLU A 261 -29.35 -5.30 1.20
N ARG A 262 -28.05 -5.57 1.34
CA ARG A 262 -27.54 -6.77 1.99
C ARG A 262 -27.84 -6.85 3.47
N LEU A 263 -27.77 -5.74 4.18
CA LEU A 263 -28.16 -5.65 5.59
C LEU A 263 -29.66 -5.93 5.74
N SER A 264 -30.50 -5.37 4.87
CA SER A 264 -31.95 -5.62 4.86
C SER A 264 -32.26 -7.11 4.61
N GLU A 265 -31.55 -7.77 3.67
CA GLU A 265 -31.66 -9.24 3.45
C GLU A 265 -31.35 -10.06 4.72
N ARG A 266 -30.57 -9.52 5.64
CA ARG A 266 -30.21 -10.13 6.95
C ARG A 266 -31.12 -9.66 8.10
N GLY A 267 -32.11 -8.83 7.80
CA GLY A 267 -33.10 -8.33 8.77
C GLY A 267 -32.69 -7.05 9.50
N LEU A 268 -31.62 -6.39 9.06
CA LEU A 268 -31.15 -5.13 9.62
C LEU A 268 -31.55 -3.96 8.70
N GLU A 269 -32.56 -3.20 9.11
CA GLU A 269 -33.00 -2.01 8.39
C GLU A 269 -32.19 -0.79 8.86
N VAL A 270 -31.28 -0.30 8.02
CA VAL A 270 -30.42 0.85 8.31
C VAL A 270 -30.52 1.86 7.18
N SER A 271 -30.79 3.14 7.52
CA SER A 271 -30.81 4.19 6.50
C SER A 271 -29.42 4.43 5.91
N LEU A 272 -29.36 4.92 4.66
CA LEU A 272 -28.07 5.27 4.04
C LEU A 272 -27.32 6.35 4.82
N GLY A 273 -28.04 7.27 5.48
CA GLY A 273 -27.45 8.31 6.32
C GLY A 273 -26.76 7.73 7.55
N ASP A 274 -27.47 6.84 8.26
CA ASP A 274 -26.95 6.16 9.46
C ASP A 274 -25.78 5.26 9.10
N LEU A 275 -25.91 4.50 8.01
CA LEU A 275 -24.85 3.63 7.52
C LEU A 275 -23.55 4.42 7.23
N LYS A 276 -23.65 5.58 6.58
CA LYS A 276 -22.52 6.48 6.38
C LYS A 276 -22.01 7.05 7.71
N GLY A 277 -22.91 7.43 8.61
CA GLY A 277 -22.59 7.94 9.94
C GLY A 277 -21.75 6.96 10.78
N VAL A 278 -21.93 5.65 10.59
CA VAL A 278 -21.14 4.61 11.25
C VAL A 278 -19.84 4.31 10.48
N THR A 279 -19.95 4.09 9.17
CA THR A 279 -18.84 3.53 8.40
C THR A 279 -17.74 4.53 8.05
N GLU A 280 -18.07 5.82 7.85
CA GLU A 280 -17.06 6.83 7.50
C GLU A 280 -16.09 7.14 8.65
N PRO A 281 -16.56 7.36 9.92
CA PRO A 281 -15.65 7.49 11.05
C PRO A 281 -14.81 6.24 11.27
N LEU A 282 -15.43 5.05 11.24
CA LEU A 282 -14.75 3.79 11.43
C LEU A 282 -13.68 3.54 10.35
N SER A 283 -13.99 3.85 9.08
CA SER A 283 -13.04 3.78 7.98
C SER A 283 -11.81 4.67 8.23
N SER A 284 -12.01 5.87 8.78
CA SER A 284 -10.92 6.78 9.13
C SER A 284 -10.09 6.24 10.30
N ILE A 285 -10.73 5.68 11.32
CA ILE A 285 -10.07 5.04 12.47
C ILE A 285 -9.18 3.88 12.02
N TYR A 286 -9.63 3.06 11.09
CA TYR A 286 -8.84 1.96 10.52
C TYR A 286 -7.73 2.41 9.57
N ALA A 287 -7.97 3.44 8.77
CA ALA A 287 -6.98 3.90 7.80
C ALA A 287 -5.83 4.69 8.42
N ILE A 288 -6.05 5.42 9.52
CA ILE A 288 -5.02 6.24 10.17
C ILE A 288 -3.80 5.41 10.59
N PRO A 289 -3.90 4.30 11.36
CA PRO A 289 -2.73 3.53 11.77
C PRO A 289 -1.98 2.91 10.59
N ASP A 290 -2.67 2.41 9.58
CA ASP A 290 -2.06 1.88 8.36
C ASP A 290 -1.27 2.96 7.60
N HIS A 291 -1.88 4.11 7.35
CA HIS A 291 -1.18 5.20 6.68
C HIS A 291 -0.03 5.75 7.51
N MET A 292 -0.18 5.80 8.84
CA MET A 292 0.91 6.21 9.74
C MET A 292 2.08 5.23 9.68
N HIS A 293 1.80 3.92 9.58
CA HIS A 293 2.83 2.90 9.41
C HIS A 293 3.61 3.11 8.09
N ALA A 294 2.90 3.34 6.98
CA ALA A 294 3.52 3.65 5.69
C ALA A 294 4.35 4.93 5.73
N ILE A 295 3.83 6.01 6.35
CA ILE A 295 4.52 7.29 6.50
C ILE A 295 5.81 7.11 7.30
N CYS A 296 5.75 6.44 8.46
CA CYS A 296 6.91 6.21 9.31
C CYS A 296 7.98 5.36 8.60
N ASN A 297 7.59 4.33 7.85
CA ASN A 297 8.50 3.54 7.02
C ASN A 297 9.20 4.42 5.97
N MET A 298 8.45 5.22 5.22
CA MET A 298 9.03 6.09 4.19
C MET A 298 9.95 7.16 4.76
N LEU A 299 9.54 7.84 5.83
CA LEU A 299 10.35 8.87 6.49
C LEU A 299 11.58 8.27 7.17
N GLY A 300 11.41 7.10 7.80
CA GLY A 300 12.49 6.37 8.47
C GLY A 300 13.60 5.95 7.51
N ASP A 301 13.23 5.53 6.29
CA ASP A 301 14.17 5.22 5.21
C ASP A 301 14.68 6.49 4.47
N GLY A 302 14.43 7.68 5.04
CA GLY A 302 15.01 8.95 4.59
C GLY A 302 14.29 9.62 3.41
N LEU A 303 13.02 9.29 3.16
CA LEU A 303 12.22 10.01 2.17
C LEU A 303 11.79 11.37 2.73
N VAL A 304 12.01 12.43 1.96
CA VAL A 304 11.56 13.77 2.32
C VAL A 304 10.30 14.14 1.54
N PRO A 305 9.23 14.62 2.22
CA PRO A 305 8.02 15.07 1.56
C PRO A 305 8.27 16.19 0.54
N SER A 306 7.79 16.01 -0.68
CA SER A 306 7.96 16.96 -1.79
C SER A 306 6.70 17.02 -2.68
N ASN A 307 6.75 17.84 -3.74
CA ASN A 307 5.64 17.93 -4.70
C ASN A 307 5.81 16.99 -5.91
N SER A 308 6.83 16.14 -5.91
CA SER A 308 7.13 15.26 -7.06
C SER A 308 7.68 13.92 -6.61
N LYS A 309 7.61 12.91 -7.50
CA LYS A 309 8.16 11.57 -7.32
C LYS A 309 7.71 10.90 -5.99
N ALA A 310 8.58 10.11 -5.38
CA ALA A 310 8.29 9.42 -4.12
C ALA A 310 7.89 10.38 -2.98
N GLY A 311 8.50 11.56 -2.90
CA GLY A 311 8.18 12.56 -1.88
C GLY A 311 6.75 13.11 -1.97
N TYR A 312 6.13 13.08 -3.16
CA TYR A 312 4.71 13.37 -3.33
C TYR A 312 3.82 12.32 -2.68
N LEU A 313 4.19 11.05 -2.76
CA LEU A 313 3.41 9.95 -2.22
C LEU A 313 3.31 10.02 -0.69
N VAL A 314 4.43 10.25 -0.01
CA VAL A 314 4.41 10.43 1.45
C VAL A 314 3.63 11.68 1.87
N ARG A 315 3.79 12.80 1.14
CA ARG A 315 3.00 14.02 1.40
C ARG A 315 1.51 13.80 1.20
N MET A 316 1.13 13.05 0.19
CA MET A 316 -0.27 12.67 -0.07
C MET A 316 -0.86 11.89 1.11
N LEU A 317 -0.15 10.88 1.63
CA LEU A 317 -0.60 10.13 2.80
C LEU A 317 -0.67 11.00 4.06
N ILE A 318 0.32 11.85 4.31
CA ILE A 318 0.30 12.81 5.44
C ILE A 318 -0.96 13.68 5.39
N ARG A 319 -1.27 14.26 4.24
CA ARG A 319 -2.47 15.11 4.07
C ARG A 319 -3.76 14.31 4.25
N ARG A 320 -3.76 13.04 3.85
CA ARG A 320 -4.88 12.13 4.03
C ARG A 320 -5.14 11.86 5.52
N VAL A 321 -4.07 11.58 6.29
CA VAL A 321 -4.17 11.42 7.75
C VAL A 321 -4.62 12.72 8.42
N CYS A 322 -4.09 13.87 8.04
CA CYS A 322 -4.55 15.16 8.58
C CYS A 322 -6.06 15.36 8.35
N LYS A 323 -6.56 15.09 7.13
CA LYS A 323 -7.99 15.20 6.82
C LYS A 323 -8.83 14.24 7.67
N MET A 324 -8.41 12.97 7.83
CA MET A 324 -9.11 12.00 8.67
C MET A 324 -9.12 12.41 10.14
N LYS A 325 -7.97 12.88 10.64
CA LYS A 325 -7.83 13.42 11.99
C LYS A 325 -8.80 14.60 12.25
N ASP A 326 -8.85 15.54 11.31
CA ASP A 326 -9.75 16.70 11.40
C ASP A 326 -11.23 16.26 11.34
N SER A 327 -11.60 15.32 10.46
CA SER A 327 -12.98 14.81 10.35
C SER A 327 -13.46 14.08 11.61
N LEU A 328 -12.55 13.43 12.32
CA LEU A 328 -12.80 12.74 13.60
C LEU A 328 -12.66 13.69 14.81
N SER A 329 -12.35 14.97 14.58
CA SER A 329 -12.09 15.95 15.66
C SER A 329 -11.04 15.48 16.68
N ILE A 330 -10.05 14.69 16.25
CA ILE A 330 -8.99 14.16 17.11
C ILE A 330 -8.10 15.32 17.62
N PRO A 331 -7.99 15.51 18.96
CA PRO A 331 -7.42 16.72 19.55
C PRO A 331 -5.89 16.76 19.61
N ILE A 332 -5.20 15.72 19.14
CA ILE A 332 -3.74 15.61 19.18
C ILE A 332 -3.10 16.03 17.84
N THR A 333 -1.81 16.35 17.88
CA THR A 333 -1.03 16.68 16.69
C THR A 333 -0.67 15.45 15.86
N LEU A 334 -0.31 15.64 14.59
CA LEU A 334 0.17 14.57 13.73
C LEU A 334 1.47 13.93 14.27
N SER A 335 2.33 14.73 14.90
CA SER A 335 3.56 14.26 15.52
C SER A 335 3.32 13.41 16.76
N GLU A 336 2.30 13.73 17.57
CA GLU A 336 1.86 12.89 18.68
C GLU A 336 1.29 11.56 18.19
N LEU A 337 0.48 11.60 17.12
CA LEU A 337 -0.04 10.40 16.47
C LEU A 337 1.09 9.50 15.95
N GLY A 338 2.08 10.08 15.25
CA GLY A 338 3.26 9.36 14.77
C GLY A 338 4.12 8.78 15.90
N SER A 339 4.28 9.55 16.99
CA SER A 339 5.02 9.10 18.18
C SER A 339 4.33 7.94 18.88
N HIS A 340 3.00 7.99 19.00
CA HIS A 340 2.21 6.88 19.52
C HIS A 340 2.38 5.64 18.64
N HIS A 341 2.21 5.77 17.32
CA HIS A 341 2.35 4.66 16.37
C HIS A 341 3.72 4.00 16.47
N MET A 342 4.82 4.78 16.43
CA MET A 342 6.19 4.23 16.57
C MET A 342 6.45 3.57 17.93
N LYS A 343 5.71 3.93 18.97
CA LYS A 343 5.85 3.32 20.30
C LYS A 343 5.09 1.99 20.41
N THR A 344 3.90 1.91 19.82
CA THR A 344 3.01 0.74 19.92
C THR A 344 3.40 -0.37 18.94
N HIS A 345 4.05 -0.03 17.82
CA HIS A 345 4.48 -1.00 16.82
C HIS A 345 5.97 -1.32 16.95
N LEU A 346 6.29 -2.56 17.34
CA LEU A 346 7.67 -3.03 17.56
C LEU A 346 8.55 -2.89 16.30
N ASP A 347 7.96 -3.04 15.13
CA ASP A 347 8.65 -2.91 13.84
C ASP A 347 9.21 -1.51 13.60
N MET A 348 8.60 -0.51 14.22
CA MET A 348 9.12 0.86 14.18
C MET A 348 10.37 1.07 15.03
N GLY A 349 10.76 0.11 15.84
CA GLY A 349 11.99 0.16 16.65
C GLY A 349 13.26 0.38 15.83
N ARG A 350 13.30 -0.08 14.58
CA ARG A 350 14.40 0.17 13.65
C ARG A 350 14.63 1.66 13.35
N PHE A 351 13.61 2.50 13.51
CA PHE A 351 13.68 3.94 13.27
C PHE A 351 13.90 4.78 14.53
N LEU A 352 14.21 4.17 15.68
CA LEU A 352 14.41 4.92 16.94
C LEU A 352 15.44 6.04 16.82
N GLN A 353 16.51 5.83 16.05
CA GLN A 353 17.54 6.85 15.80
C GLN A 353 17.04 8.00 14.91
N SER A 354 16.00 7.76 14.10
CA SER A 354 15.39 8.74 13.20
C SER A 354 14.11 9.35 13.77
N LYS A 355 13.68 8.93 14.97
CA LYS A 355 12.41 9.33 15.57
C LYS A 355 12.23 10.84 15.65
N GLU A 356 13.23 11.54 16.11
CA GLU A 356 13.17 13.02 16.25
C GLU A 356 12.96 13.70 14.89
N LYS A 357 13.66 13.23 13.85
CA LYS A 357 13.49 13.73 12.48
C LYS A 357 12.11 13.43 11.90
N ILE A 358 11.57 12.23 12.17
CA ILE A 358 10.22 11.87 11.74
C ILE A 358 9.20 12.81 12.38
N VAL A 359 9.30 13.03 13.68
CA VAL A 359 8.42 13.93 14.45
C VAL A 359 8.50 15.36 13.90
N GLU A 360 9.70 15.91 13.70
CA GLU A 360 9.91 17.25 13.13
C GLU A 360 9.28 17.38 11.73
N ILE A 361 9.43 16.39 10.87
CA ILE A 361 8.84 16.38 9.53
C ILE A 361 7.31 16.37 9.61
N LEU A 362 6.73 15.58 10.51
CA LEU A 362 5.29 15.51 10.71
C LEU A 362 4.71 16.84 11.19
N GLU A 363 5.37 17.52 12.14
CA GLU A 363 4.98 18.85 12.62
C GLU A 363 5.02 19.89 11.49
N LEU A 364 6.11 19.91 10.71
CA LEU A 364 6.26 20.83 9.60
C LEU A 364 5.21 20.59 8.49
N GLU A 365 4.90 19.34 8.16
CA GLU A 365 3.91 19.03 7.13
C GLU A 365 2.47 19.27 7.61
N GLU A 366 2.16 19.07 8.89
CA GLU A 366 0.86 19.46 9.47
C GLU A 366 0.67 20.98 9.43
N GLU A 367 1.70 21.76 9.79
CA GLU A 367 1.66 23.23 9.66
C GLU A 367 1.44 23.66 8.20
N ARG A 368 2.15 23.04 7.25
CA ARG A 368 1.99 23.29 5.81
C ARG A 368 0.59 22.94 5.32
N TYR A 369 0.02 21.84 5.82
CA TYR A 369 -1.35 21.43 5.52
C TYR A 369 -2.35 22.49 6.01
N GLN A 370 -2.24 22.95 7.25
CA GLN A 370 -3.08 23.99 7.82
C GLN A 370 -2.95 25.34 7.08
N GLN A 371 -1.73 25.71 6.68
CA GLN A 371 -1.52 26.92 5.87
C GLN A 371 -2.15 26.78 4.48
N MET A 372 -2.06 25.59 3.87
CA MET A 372 -2.68 25.29 2.57
C MET A 372 -4.20 25.38 2.66
N LEU A 373 -4.85 24.83 3.69
CA LEU A 373 -6.28 24.93 3.92
C LEU A 373 -6.72 26.39 4.02
N ARG A 374 -6.04 27.20 4.88
CA ARG A 374 -6.36 28.64 5.02
C ARG A 374 -6.28 29.39 3.70
N LYS A 375 -5.26 29.14 2.88
CA LYS A 375 -5.11 29.73 1.54
C LYS A 375 -6.08 29.13 0.53
N GLY A 376 -6.40 27.86 0.69
CA GLY A 376 -7.31 27.08 -0.16
C GLY A 376 -8.75 27.61 -0.08
N ILE A 377 -9.22 27.93 1.12
CA ILE A 377 -10.57 28.48 1.32
C ILE A 377 -10.78 29.74 0.46
N ALA A 378 -9.84 30.67 0.47
CA ALA A 378 -9.90 31.88 -0.34
C ALA A 378 -9.84 31.58 -1.85
N ALA A 379 -8.98 30.63 -2.24
CA ALA A 379 -8.80 30.23 -3.64
C ALA A 379 -10.05 29.53 -4.19
N VAL A 380 -10.63 28.58 -3.44
CA VAL A 380 -11.87 27.86 -3.82
C VAL A 380 -13.04 28.84 -3.88
N ASN A 381 -13.20 29.71 -2.87
CA ASN A 381 -14.25 30.72 -2.88
C ASN A 381 -14.15 31.64 -4.10
N THR A 382 -12.93 32.01 -4.50
CA THR A 382 -12.71 32.81 -5.71
C THR A 382 -13.00 32.04 -6.99
N ALA A 383 -12.56 30.79 -7.07
CA ALA A 383 -12.73 29.94 -8.25
C ALA A 383 -14.20 29.54 -8.50
N LEU A 384 -14.95 29.36 -7.43
CA LEU A 384 -16.40 29.06 -7.48
C LEU A 384 -17.29 30.31 -7.55
N LYS A 385 -16.70 31.50 -7.57
CA LYS A 385 -17.46 32.75 -7.66
C LYS A 385 -18.21 32.79 -8.97
N GLY A 386 -19.56 32.87 -8.89
CA GLY A 386 -20.45 32.85 -10.05
C GLY A 386 -21.07 31.47 -10.35
N ILE A 387 -20.61 30.41 -9.66
CA ILE A 387 -21.28 29.11 -9.72
C ILE A 387 -22.45 29.13 -8.71
N PRO A 388 -23.68 28.75 -9.11
CA PRO A 388 -24.79 28.66 -8.18
C PRO A 388 -24.52 27.68 -7.05
N LYS A 389 -24.97 27.98 -5.83
CA LYS A 389 -24.80 27.11 -4.66
C LYS A 389 -25.43 25.71 -4.78
N GLU A 390 -26.46 25.63 -5.66
CA GLU A 390 -27.21 24.42 -5.95
C GLU A 390 -26.60 23.57 -7.06
N SER A 391 -25.44 23.98 -7.62
CA SER A 391 -24.78 23.23 -8.68
C SER A 391 -24.32 21.88 -8.16
N GLU A 392 -24.51 20.83 -8.98
CA GLU A 392 -24.16 19.45 -8.63
C GLU A 392 -22.75 19.07 -9.10
N GLN A 393 -22.23 19.74 -10.13
CA GLN A 393 -20.89 19.46 -10.67
C GLN A 393 -20.08 20.75 -10.84
N VAL A 394 -18.78 20.60 -10.67
CA VAL A 394 -17.76 21.63 -10.93
C VAL A 394 -17.00 21.27 -12.21
N ASP A 395 -16.59 22.30 -12.96
CA ASP A 395 -15.77 22.13 -14.16
C ASP A 395 -14.39 21.54 -13.78
N ASP A 396 -14.00 20.51 -14.49
CA ASP A 396 -12.71 19.82 -14.33
C ASP A 396 -11.51 20.80 -14.38
N GLU A 397 -11.56 21.82 -15.27
CA GLU A 397 -10.50 22.82 -15.40
C GLU A 397 -10.31 23.65 -14.12
N ILE A 398 -11.37 23.89 -13.36
CA ILE A 398 -11.28 24.57 -12.06
C ILE A 398 -10.53 23.69 -11.08
N ILE A 399 -10.85 22.39 -11.04
CA ILE A 399 -10.17 21.42 -10.18
C ILE A 399 -8.70 21.26 -10.58
N PHE A 400 -8.41 21.10 -11.88
CA PHE A 400 -7.03 21.01 -12.38
C PHE A 400 -6.21 22.25 -11.98
N ARG A 401 -6.74 23.45 -12.21
CA ARG A 401 -6.05 24.70 -11.85
C ARG A 401 -5.80 24.82 -10.34
N LEU A 402 -6.78 24.51 -9.50
CA LEU A 402 -6.62 24.54 -8.05
C LEU A 402 -5.61 23.48 -7.57
N SER A 403 -5.55 22.34 -8.23
CA SER A 403 -4.56 21.31 -7.94
C SER A 403 -3.15 21.73 -8.34
N GLU A 404 -2.97 22.23 -9.55
CA GLU A 404 -1.66 22.65 -10.08
C GLU A 404 -1.10 23.89 -9.35
N GLU A 405 -1.92 24.91 -9.16
CA GLU A 405 -1.48 26.19 -8.57
C GLU A 405 -1.43 26.17 -7.04
N ARG A 406 -2.31 25.42 -6.39
CA ARG A 406 -2.52 25.48 -4.94
C ARG A 406 -2.29 24.14 -4.23
N GLY A 407 -2.11 23.06 -4.97
CA GLY A 407 -1.93 21.71 -4.41
C GLY A 407 -3.18 21.14 -3.74
N LEU A 408 -4.37 21.65 -4.10
CA LEU A 408 -5.65 21.17 -3.59
C LEU A 408 -6.11 20.00 -4.46
N ASN A 409 -6.22 18.81 -3.88
CA ASN A 409 -6.81 17.68 -4.60
C ASN A 409 -8.35 17.85 -4.75
N PRO A 410 -9.00 17.11 -5.65
CA PRO A 410 -10.45 17.22 -5.88
C PRO A 410 -11.28 17.11 -4.61
N GLU A 411 -10.98 16.16 -3.75
CA GLU A 411 -11.70 15.94 -2.48
C GLU A 411 -11.58 17.12 -1.53
N MET A 412 -10.41 17.77 -1.47
CA MET A 412 -10.20 18.97 -0.65
C MET A 412 -10.98 20.17 -1.20
N VAL A 413 -11.03 20.33 -2.53
CA VAL A 413 -11.80 21.39 -3.15
C VAL A 413 -13.28 21.22 -2.81
N ILE A 414 -13.81 20.01 -2.92
CA ILE A 414 -15.20 19.71 -2.57
C ILE A 414 -15.45 19.92 -1.07
N SER A 415 -14.59 19.42 -0.19
CA SER A 415 -14.72 19.63 1.26
C SER A 415 -14.79 21.12 1.61
N ILE A 416 -13.88 21.94 1.07
CA ILE A 416 -13.90 23.39 1.25
C ILE A 416 -15.16 24.03 0.63
N ALA A 417 -15.59 23.55 -0.52
CA ALA A 417 -16.81 24.04 -1.15
C ALA A 417 -18.06 23.79 -0.28
N TYR A 418 -18.14 22.61 0.36
CA TYR A 418 -19.20 22.31 1.33
C TYR A 418 -19.19 23.29 2.51
N GLU A 419 -18.04 23.54 3.12
CA GLU A 419 -17.92 24.52 4.21
C GLU A 419 -18.36 25.93 3.77
N LEU A 420 -18.12 26.26 2.52
CA LEU A 420 -18.53 27.53 1.92
C LEU A 420 -19.98 27.54 1.43
N GLY A 421 -20.74 26.45 1.59
CA GLY A 421 -22.16 26.33 1.32
C GLY A 421 -22.55 25.81 -0.06
N TRP A 422 -21.63 25.16 -0.80
CA TRP A 422 -21.95 24.40 -2.03
C TRP A 422 -22.24 22.93 -1.69
N ASN A 423 -23.36 22.64 -1.04
CA ASN A 423 -23.65 21.35 -0.41
C ASN A 423 -24.00 20.19 -1.37
N LYS A 424 -24.17 20.49 -2.68
CA LYS A 424 -24.46 19.47 -3.71
C LYS A 424 -23.30 19.27 -4.67
N LEU A 425 -22.22 20.04 -4.54
CA LEU A 425 -21.14 20.05 -5.49
C LEU A 425 -20.34 18.75 -5.40
N SER A 426 -20.10 18.13 -6.54
CA SER A 426 -19.29 16.94 -6.69
C SER A 426 -18.32 17.07 -7.87
N VAL A 427 -17.34 16.19 -7.94
CA VAL A 427 -16.49 16.00 -9.11
C VAL A 427 -16.98 14.78 -9.90
N ARG A 428 -16.77 14.80 -11.22
CA ARG A 428 -17.14 13.65 -12.03
C ARG A 428 -16.34 12.39 -11.64
N VAL A 429 -16.96 11.24 -11.85
CA VAL A 429 -16.30 9.93 -11.69
C VAL A 429 -15.10 9.83 -12.63
N GLY A 430 -13.96 9.36 -12.13
CA GLY A 430 -12.73 9.18 -12.92
C GLY A 430 -11.80 10.40 -12.99
N LEU A 431 -12.18 11.58 -12.48
CA LEU A 431 -11.33 12.78 -12.53
C LEU A 431 -9.96 12.56 -11.86
N THR A 432 -9.92 11.86 -10.73
CA THR A 432 -8.66 11.55 -10.01
C THR A 432 -7.73 10.67 -10.84
N ALA A 433 -8.28 9.71 -11.59
CA ALA A 433 -7.50 8.87 -12.49
C ALA A 433 -6.94 9.68 -13.67
N ASP A 434 -7.75 10.58 -14.26
CA ASP A 434 -7.32 11.47 -15.34
C ASP A 434 -6.21 12.43 -14.88
N MET A 435 -6.32 12.96 -13.66
CA MET A 435 -5.28 13.79 -13.04
C MET A 435 -3.98 13.01 -12.86
N ALA A 436 -4.05 11.78 -12.39
CA ALA A 436 -2.88 10.91 -12.26
C ALA A 436 -2.24 10.61 -13.61
N ALA A 437 -3.03 10.31 -14.64
CA ALA A 437 -2.57 10.08 -16.01
C ALA A 437 -1.92 11.34 -16.61
N ARG A 438 -2.53 12.52 -16.43
CA ARG A 438 -1.97 13.82 -16.87
C ARG A 438 -0.61 14.11 -16.21
N ASN A 439 -0.50 13.89 -14.90
CA ASN A 439 0.75 14.04 -14.16
C ASN A 439 1.83 13.06 -14.63
N ALA A 440 1.47 11.81 -14.91
CA ALA A 440 2.38 10.80 -15.46
C ALA A 440 2.88 11.19 -16.86
N MET A 441 2.01 11.73 -17.74
CA MET A 441 2.39 12.23 -19.07
C MET A 441 3.34 13.42 -18.99
N MET A 442 3.10 14.38 -18.09
CA MET A 442 3.99 15.52 -17.86
C MET A 442 5.37 15.07 -17.38
N THR A 443 5.41 14.09 -16.47
CA THR A 443 6.65 13.50 -15.96
C THR A 443 7.41 12.76 -17.05
N LYS A 444 6.74 11.98 -17.92
CA LYS A 444 7.35 11.33 -19.09
C LYS A 444 7.89 12.33 -20.13
N ALA A 445 7.19 13.43 -20.36
CA ALA A 445 7.66 14.49 -21.27
C ALA A 445 8.92 15.17 -20.74
N ALA A 446 8.95 15.51 -19.43
CA ALA A 446 10.11 16.09 -18.77
C ALA A 446 11.31 15.10 -18.69
N SER A 447 11.06 13.81 -18.55
CA SER A 447 12.08 12.75 -18.58
C SER A 447 12.68 12.56 -19.98
N LYS A 448 11.87 12.60 -21.05
CA LYS A 448 12.36 12.57 -22.44
C LYS A 448 13.24 13.76 -22.82
N GLU A 449 13.02 14.91 -22.23
CA GLU A 449 13.84 16.10 -22.43
C GLU A 449 15.19 16.00 -21.72
N ARG A 450 15.25 15.35 -20.55
CA ARG A 450 16.48 15.09 -19.79
C ARG A 450 17.36 13.99 -20.39
N THR A 451 16.79 12.98 -21.03
CA THR A 451 17.56 11.89 -21.66
C THR A 451 18.29 12.33 -22.95
N ARG A 452 18.06 13.54 -23.44
CA ARG A 452 18.77 14.09 -24.61
C ARG A 452 20.09 14.78 -24.30
N THR A 453 20.49 14.94 -23.04
CA THR A 453 21.72 15.62 -22.67
C THR A 453 22.67 14.67 -21.93
N GLY A 454 23.58 14.06 -22.67
CA GLY A 454 24.80 13.49 -22.16
C GLY A 454 24.98 11.99 -22.41
N ILE A 455 25.70 11.63 -23.43
CA ILE A 455 26.44 10.38 -23.47
C ILE A 455 27.59 10.56 -22.47
N PHE A 456 27.46 9.98 -21.28
CA PHE A 456 28.59 9.91 -20.35
C PHE A 456 29.53 8.83 -20.89
N LEU A 457 30.72 9.23 -21.30
CA LEU A 457 31.81 8.31 -21.60
C LEU A 457 32.32 7.75 -20.27
N THR A 458 31.97 6.51 -19.99
CA THR A 458 32.41 5.78 -18.77
C THR A 458 33.66 4.94 -19.02
N ASP A 459 34.21 5.00 -20.24
CA ASP A 459 35.45 4.27 -20.59
C ASP A 459 36.61 4.77 -19.72
N GLY A 460 37.17 3.88 -18.89
CA GLY A 460 38.28 4.18 -17.99
C GLY A 460 37.87 4.56 -16.57
N ILE A 461 36.57 4.53 -16.20
CA ILE A 461 36.10 4.63 -14.84
C ILE A 461 36.02 3.22 -14.26
N GLU A 462 36.67 3.01 -13.11
CA GLU A 462 36.55 1.74 -12.39
C GLU A 462 35.10 1.48 -12.02
N LYS A 463 34.67 0.21 -12.08
CA LYS A 463 33.31 -0.17 -11.67
C LYS A 463 33.14 0.20 -10.19
N THR A 464 32.03 0.84 -9.88
CA THR A 464 31.63 1.13 -8.51
C THR A 464 31.47 -0.19 -7.75
N GLU A 465 32.15 -0.33 -6.62
CA GLU A 465 31.88 -1.40 -5.67
C GLU A 465 30.49 -1.16 -5.08
N LEU A 466 29.67 -2.21 -5.07
CA LEU A 466 28.29 -2.12 -4.62
C LEU A 466 28.20 -2.45 -3.13
N ASP A 467 28.83 -1.62 -2.29
CA ASP A 467 28.94 -1.81 -0.83
C ASP A 467 27.59 -1.97 -0.12
N PHE A 468 26.50 -1.51 -0.73
CA PHE A 468 25.16 -1.68 -0.15
C PHE A 468 24.67 -3.14 -0.09
N TYR A 469 25.33 -4.07 -0.81
CA TYR A 469 25.09 -5.49 -0.64
C TYR A 469 25.92 -6.10 0.50
N GLU A 470 27.00 -5.43 0.91
CA GLU A 470 27.91 -5.93 1.95
C GLU A 470 27.71 -5.23 3.30
N ASP A 471 27.21 -4.00 3.32
CA ASP A 471 27.00 -3.22 4.54
C ASP A 471 25.70 -2.43 4.52
N THR A 472 24.66 -3.00 5.15
CA THR A 472 23.34 -2.34 5.34
C THR A 472 23.39 -1.17 6.32
N GLY A 473 24.52 -0.92 6.97
CA GLY A 473 24.77 0.19 7.90
C GLY A 473 25.24 1.48 7.23
N LEU A 474 25.59 1.45 5.94
CA LEU A 474 25.98 2.65 5.21
C LEU A 474 24.80 3.61 5.04
N SER A 475 24.86 4.73 5.74
CA SER A 475 23.94 5.84 5.57
C SER A 475 24.05 6.39 4.16
N LEU A 476 22.99 6.28 3.36
CA LEU A 476 22.84 6.79 1.99
C LEU A 476 22.91 8.34 1.88
N ILE A 477 23.55 9.02 2.83
CA ILE A 477 23.76 10.49 2.82
C ILE A 477 24.90 10.89 1.87
N HIS A 478 25.64 9.93 1.30
CA HIS A 478 26.82 10.20 0.48
C HIS A 478 26.69 9.81 -1.01
N ILE A 479 25.45 9.65 -1.52
CA ILE A 479 25.22 9.51 -2.97
C ILE A 479 24.37 10.67 -3.48
#